data_22251ade339d3d65d2ff1cd0514efcf2
#
_entry.id   22251ade339d3d65d2ff1cd0514efcf2
#
_cell.length_a   1.000
_cell.length_b   1.000
_cell.length_c   1.000
_cell.angle_alpha   90.00
_cell.angle_beta   90.00
_cell.angle_gamma   90.00
#
_symmetry.space_group_name_H-M   'P 1'
#
loop_
_entity.id
_entity.type
_entity.pdbx_description
1 polymer ?
#
loop_
_entity_poly.entity_id
_entity_poly.type
_entity_poly.pdbx_seq_one_letter_code
_entity_poly.pdbx_strand_id
1 'polypeptide(L)'
;TNWFDLAWKNPFTTQHNLSVNGGSERINYFMSAGYYSQSGTFNNLDFTRYSFRSNVDAKVADNFTIGLDVDGNMSDQRTPYWPHDSDKDLMNDMYRALLNFPTTEPAYINGKPNATIYNWNILEAINNGHVSKKHNTLNTKLSAKWEIPWVEGLTANAMFNYRRYYENEKQVGKEYTLYIHETSGGHNHIIRDDAPVVGTRTRTENGNFVRKDFNETSAYTLNLQLNYNRTFGKHDIGAMF
;
A
#
# COMPACT_ATOMS: atom_id res chain seq x y z
N THR A 1 0.27 -2.14 34.50
CA THR A 1 -0.08 -1.61 33.18
C THR A 1 -0.26 -2.76 32.19
N ASN A 2 -1.33 -2.76 31.44
CA ASN A 2 -1.49 -3.65 30.29
C ASN A 2 -0.99 -2.93 29.03
N TRP A 3 0.20 -3.27 28.59
CA TRP A 3 0.85 -2.65 27.44
C TRP A 3 0.11 -2.91 26.13
N PHE A 4 -0.54 -4.08 26.03
CA PHE A 4 -1.37 -4.38 24.86
C PHE A 4 -2.59 -3.45 24.74
N ASP A 5 -3.30 -3.21 25.85
CA ASP A 5 -4.46 -2.32 25.84
C ASP A 5 -4.11 -0.88 25.44
N LEU A 6 -2.88 -0.46 25.78
CA LEU A 6 -2.41 0.88 25.41
C LEU A 6 -1.94 0.98 23.95
N ALA A 7 -1.35 -0.09 23.44
CA ALA A 7 -0.81 -0.12 22.07
C ALA A 7 -1.86 -0.54 21.05
N TRP A 8 -2.73 -1.47 21.44
CA TRP A 8 -3.64 -2.16 20.53
C TRP A 8 -4.89 -1.33 20.22
N LYS A 9 -5.21 -1.27 18.93
CA LYS A 9 -6.47 -0.73 18.43
C LYS A 9 -7.27 -1.81 17.73
N ASN A 10 -8.58 -1.70 17.77
CA ASN A 10 -9.44 -2.55 16.96
C ASN A 10 -9.30 -2.12 15.48
N PRO A 11 -8.79 -2.97 14.61
CA PRO A 11 -8.65 -2.63 13.22
C PRO A 11 -10.03 -2.57 12.56
N PHE A 12 -10.18 -1.63 11.64
CA PHE A 12 -11.39 -1.49 10.86
C PHE A 12 -11.04 -1.53 9.37
N THR A 13 -11.79 -2.35 8.63
CA THR A 13 -11.62 -2.46 7.17
C THR A 13 -12.93 -2.10 6.50
N THR A 14 -12.87 -1.27 5.47
CA THR A 14 -14.01 -0.95 4.61
C THR A 14 -13.62 -1.09 3.14
N GLN A 15 -14.57 -1.58 2.34
CA GLN A 15 -14.40 -1.72 0.90
C GLN A 15 -15.69 -1.36 0.19
N HIS A 16 -15.57 -0.50 -0.80
CA HIS A 16 -16.67 -0.10 -1.67
C HIS A 16 -16.27 -0.28 -3.12
N ASN A 17 -17.15 -0.90 -3.91
CA ASN A 17 -16.96 -1.06 -5.34
C ASN A 17 -18.22 -0.63 -6.06
N LEU A 18 -18.04 0.14 -7.11
CA LEU A 18 -19.11 0.56 -8.02
C LEU A 18 -18.71 0.16 -9.42
N SER A 19 -19.62 -0.41 -10.18
CA SER A 19 -19.39 -0.69 -11.59
C SER A 19 -20.62 -0.38 -12.42
N VAL A 20 -20.38 0.01 -13.63
CA VAL A 20 -21.41 0.21 -14.65
C VAL A 20 -20.91 -0.40 -15.96
N ASN A 21 -21.80 -1.07 -16.66
CA ASN A 21 -21.53 -1.61 -17.96
C ASN A 21 -22.75 -1.42 -18.86
N GLY A 22 -22.52 -1.33 -20.13
CA GLY A 22 -23.57 -1.18 -21.10
C GLY A 22 -23.01 -1.26 -22.51
N GLY A 23 -23.89 -1.18 -23.47
CA GLY A 23 -23.47 -1.22 -24.83
C GLY A 23 -24.63 -1.11 -25.83
N SER A 24 -24.24 -1.03 -27.07
CA SER A 24 -25.10 -1.10 -28.27
C SER A 24 -24.46 -2.07 -29.25
N GLU A 25 -25.04 -2.22 -30.42
CA GLU A 25 -24.45 -3.03 -31.52
C GLU A 25 -23.04 -2.56 -31.93
N ARG A 26 -22.69 -1.30 -31.61
CA ARG A 26 -21.43 -0.69 -32.06
C ARG A 26 -20.48 -0.31 -30.92
N ILE A 27 -20.95 -0.18 -29.69
CA ILE A 27 -20.13 0.26 -28.56
C ILE A 27 -20.46 -0.62 -27.38
N ASN A 28 -19.40 -1.15 -26.74
CA ASN A 28 -19.47 -1.79 -25.43
C ASN A 28 -18.58 -1.05 -24.46
N TYR A 29 -19.06 -0.85 -23.24
CA TYR A 29 -18.24 -0.24 -22.21
C TYR A 29 -18.43 -0.92 -20.85
N PHE A 30 -17.38 -0.89 -20.09
CA PHE A 30 -17.34 -1.25 -18.68
C PHE A 30 -16.52 -0.19 -17.93
N MET A 31 -17.05 0.30 -16.81
CA MET A 31 -16.34 1.20 -15.92
C MET A 31 -16.51 0.71 -14.49
N SER A 32 -15.46 0.82 -13.70
CA SER A 32 -15.52 0.54 -12.27
C SER A 32 -14.62 1.46 -11.46
N ALA A 33 -15.04 1.72 -10.23
CA ALA A 33 -14.28 2.43 -9.22
C ALA A 33 -14.32 1.65 -7.91
N GLY A 34 -13.20 1.58 -7.22
CA GLY A 34 -13.06 0.89 -5.95
C GLY A 34 -12.36 1.76 -4.92
N TYR A 35 -12.81 1.66 -3.70
CA TYR A 35 -12.19 2.24 -2.52
C TYR A 35 -11.97 1.14 -1.49
N TYR A 36 -10.77 1.08 -0.95
CA TYR A 36 -10.40 0.18 0.14
C TYR A 36 -9.64 0.97 1.20
N SER A 37 -10.02 0.81 2.46
CA SER A 37 -9.32 1.40 3.59
C SER A 37 -9.26 0.40 4.73
N GLN A 38 -8.08 0.31 5.34
CA GLN A 38 -7.80 -0.55 6.47
C GLN A 38 -6.98 0.23 7.49
N SER A 39 -7.50 0.39 8.70
CA SER A 39 -6.70 0.80 9.84
C SER A 39 -6.02 -0.41 10.46
N GLY A 40 -4.79 -0.24 10.92
CA GLY A 40 -4.04 -1.30 11.59
C GLY A 40 -4.33 -1.39 13.08
N THR A 41 -3.69 -2.35 13.70
CA THR A 41 -3.81 -2.64 15.14
C THR A 41 -2.99 -1.68 16.01
N PHE A 42 -2.12 -0.85 15.42
CA PHE A 42 -1.29 0.13 16.10
C PHE A 42 -1.42 1.51 15.47
N ASN A 43 -0.91 2.53 16.16
CA ASN A 43 -0.78 3.86 15.58
C ASN A 43 0.14 3.86 14.36
N ASN A 44 -0.16 4.71 13.39
CA ASN A 44 0.60 4.84 12.14
C ASN A 44 0.65 3.55 11.30
N LEU A 45 -0.33 2.67 11.42
CA LEU A 45 -0.43 1.46 10.61
C LEU A 45 -1.74 1.48 9.84
N ASP A 46 -1.72 2.12 8.67
CA ASP A 46 -2.91 2.35 7.86
C ASP A 46 -2.63 2.04 6.40
N PHE A 47 -3.65 1.61 5.69
CA PHE A 47 -3.61 1.40 4.25
C PHE A 47 -4.88 1.90 3.59
N THR A 48 -4.73 2.66 2.51
CA THR A 48 -5.84 3.13 1.69
C THR A 48 -5.53 2.88 0.22
N ARG A 49 -6.51 2.43 -0.56
CA ARG A 49 -6.37 2.23 -2.00
C ARG A 49 -7.60 2.68 -2.74
N TYR A 50 -7.38 3.47 -3.78
CA TYR A 50 -8.35 3.81 -4.81
C TYR A 50 -8.00 3.05 -6.08
N SER A 51 -8.96 2.50 -6.76
CA SER A 51 -8.79 1.82 -8.04
C SER A 51 -9.85 2.27 -9.02
N PHE A 52 -9.49 2.31 -10.29
CA PHE A 52 -10.45 2.56 -11.36
C PHE A 52 -10.12 1.69 -12.57
N ARG A 53 -11.12 1.38 -13.33
CA ARG A 53 -10.99 0.68 -14.60
C ARG A 53 -12.04 1.18 -15.58
N SER A 54 -11.64 1.38 -16.82
CA SER A 54 -12.52 1.72 -17.93
C SER A 54 -12.09 0.90 -19.15
N ASN A 55 -13.02 0.18 -19.75
CA ASN A 55 -12.85 -0.55 -20.98
C ASN A 55 -13.93 -0.06 -21.96
N VAL A 56 -13.55 0.33 -23.15
CA VAL A 56 -14.45 0.76 -24.20
C VAL A 56 -14.01 0.12 -25.50
N ASP A 57 -14.92 -0.63 -26.13
CA ASP A 57 -14.75 -1.16 -27.47
C ASP A 57 -15.77 -0.50 -28.41
N ALA A 58 -15.29 0.02 -29.52
CA ALA A 58 -16.12 0.69 -30.52
C ALA A 58 -15.90 0.10 -31.91
N LYS A 59 -16.96 -0.41 -32.50
CA LYS A 59 -17.03 -0.83 -33.93
C LYS A 59 -17.24 0.40 -34.77
N VAL A 60 -16.15 1.03 -35.22
CA VAL A 60 -16.18 2.28 -35.98
C VAL A 60 -16.55 2.05 -37.46
N ALA A 61 -16.33 0.84 -37.97
CA ALA A 61 -16.84 0.34 -39.23
C ALA A 61 -17.21 -1.13 -39.09
N ASP A 62 -17.94 -1.71 -40.05
CA ASP A 62 -18.36 -3.11 -39.95
C ASP A 62 -17.21 -4.10 -39.84
N ASN A 63 -16.05 -3.73 -40.35
CA ASN A 63 -14.83 -4.52 -40.37
C ASN A 63 -13.70 -3.91 -39.51
N PHE A 64 -13.97 -2.85 -38.71
CA PHE A 64 -12.94 -2.18 -37.94
C PHE A 64 -13.42 -1.83 -36.52
N THR A 65 -12.72 -2.37 -35.52
CA THR A 65 -12.99 -2.15 -34.10
C THR A 65 -11.77 -1.54 -33.44
N ILE A 66 -11.99 -0.55 -32.60
CA ILE A 66 -10.97 0.02 -31.71
C ILE A 66 -11.36 -0.24 -30.27
N GLY A 67 -10.37 -0.47 -29.43
CA GLY A 67 -10.54 -0.64 -28.00
C GLY A 67 -9.61 0.28 -27.20
N LEU A 68 -10.13 0.81 -26.11
CA LEU A 68 -9.39 1.57 -25.12
C LEU A 68 -9.64 0.98 -23.73
N ASP A 69 -8.59 0.44 -23.14
CA ASP A 69 -8.60 0.00 -21.74
C ASP A 69 -7.71 0.92 -20.92
N VAL A 70 -8.24 1.49 -19.87
CA VAL A 70 -7.50 2.30 -18.92
C VAL A 70 -7.79 1.77 -17.51
N ASP A 71 -6.76 1.37 -16.80
CA ASP A 71 -6.88 0.99 -15.40
C ASP A 71 -5.76 1.60 -14.56
N GLY A 72 -6.05 1.84 -13.32
CA GLY A 72 -5.08 2.36 -12.41
C GLY A 72 -5.46 2.18 -10.95
N ASN A 73 -4.46 2.31 -10.11
CA ASN A 73 -4.65 2.36 -8.68
C ASN A 73 -3.71 3.37 -8.04
N MET A 74 -4.17 3.95 -6.96
CA MET A 74 -3.42 4.81 -6.06
C MET A 74 -3.54 4.23 -4.66
N SER A 75 -2.41 3.91 -4.03
CA SER A 75 -2.41 3.46 -2.64
C SER A 75 -1.50 4.31 -1.78
N ASP A 76 -1.91 4.47 -0.53
CA ASP A 76 -1.13 5.08 0.54
C ASP A 76 -1.03 4.09 1.68
N GLN A 77 0.19 3.66 2.00
CA GLN A 77 0.51 2.79 3.12
C GLN A 77 1.30 3.59 4.13
N ARG A 78 0.85 3.57 5.37
CA ARG A 78 1.56 4.18 6.49
C ARG A 78 1.97 3.11 7.49
N THR A 79 3.24 3.16 7.92
CA THR A 79 3.78 2.29 8.96
C THR A 79 4.58 3.13 9.95
N PRO A 80 4.70 2.73 11.23
CA PRO A 80 5.68 3.32 12.13
C PRO A 80 7.08 3.28 11.52
N TYR A 81 7.89 4.29 11.80
CA TYR A 81 9.31 4.20 11.51
C TYR A 81 9.99 3.30 12.55
N TRP A 82 10.60 2.22 12.08
CA TRP A 82 11.17 1.20 12.96
C TRP A 82 12.65 0.96 12.65
N PRO A 83 13.57 1.64 13.37
CA PRO A 83 15.02 1.49 13.12
C PRO A 83 15.66 0.36 13.95
N HIS A 84 14.89 -0.38 14.76
CA HIS A 84 15.41 -1.17 15.88
C HIS A 84 15.75 -2.61 15.53
N ASP A 85 15.44 -3.10 14.33
CA ASP A 85 15.73 -4.47 13.94
C ASP A 85 16.47 -4.58 12.61
N SER A 86 17.41 -5.51 12.58
CA SER A 86 18.13 -5.92 11.37
C SER A 86 17.23 -6.60 10.35
N ASP A 87 16.20 -7.33 10.79
CA ASP A 87 15.31 -8.12 9.93
C ASP A 87 14.09 -7.32 9.45
N LYS A 88 13.90 -6.11 9.97
CA LYS A 88 12.81 -5.18 9.60
C LYS A 88 11.40 -5.77 9.77
N ASP A 89 11.25 -6.78 10.60
CA ASP A 89 9.94 -7.37 10.95
C ASP A 89 9.30 -6.58 12.09
N LEU A 90 8.75 -5.42 11.74
CA LEU A 90 8.06 -4.53 12.67
C LEU A 90 7.03 -5.27 13.53
N MET A 91 6.24 -6.19 12.94
CA MET A 91 5.15 -6.84 13.66
C MET A 91 5.67 -7.80 14.73
N ASN A 92 6.67 -8.61 14.39
CA ASN A 92 7.29 -9.54 15.32
C ASN A 92 7.96 -8.79 16.49
N ASP A 93 8.68 -7.72 16.19
CA ASP A 93 9.33 -6.88 17.21
C ASP A 93 8.32 -6.19 18.12
N MET A 94 7.23 -5.68 17.57
CA MET A 94 6.16 -5.08 18.35
C MET A 94 5.56 -6.07 19.33
N TYR A 95 5.23 -7.30 18.85
CA TYR A 95 4.71 -8.35 19.74
C TYR A 95 5.70 -8.75 20.81
N ARG A 96 6.96 -8.97 20.44
CA ARG A 96 8.02 -9.31 21.41
C ARG A 96 8.20 -8.23 22.45
N ALA A 97 8.22 -6.97 22.04
CA ALA A 97 8.32 -5.86 22.96
C ALA A 97 7.14 -5.81 23.93
N LEU A 98 5.89 -5.89 23.43
CA LEU A 98 4.70 -5.86 24.26
C LEU A 98 4.62 -7.03 25.26
N LEU A 99 5.12 -8.21 24.87
CA LEU A 99 5.17 -9.38 25.75
C LEU A 99 6.25 -9.27 26.83
N ASN A 100 7.35 -8.58 26.53
CA ASN A 100 8.49 -8.48 27.44
C ASN A 100 8.37 -7.32 28.44
N PHE A 101 7.53 -6.31 28.17
CA PHE A 101 7.37 -5.20 29.11
C PHE A 101 6.67 -5.65 30.40
N PRO A 102 7.26 -5.37 31.59
CA PRO A 102 6.63 -5.74 32.85
C PRO A 102 5.31 -5.02 33.06
N THR A 103 4.28 -5.75 33.44
CA THR A 103 2.97 -5.19 33.78
C THR A 103 2.99 -4.33 35.05
N THR A 104 4.03 -4.48 35.84
CA THR A 104 4.28 -3.68 37.07
C THR A 104 4.75 -2.27 36.76
N GLU A 105 5.27 -2.03 35.54
CA GLU A 105 5.76 -0.72 35.15
C GLU A 105 4.68 0.07 34.38
N PRO A 106 4.37 1.31 34.79
CA PRO A 106 3.49 2.18 34.04
C PRO A 106 4.15 2.69 32.77
N ALA A 107 3.36 2.83 31.71
CA ALA A 107 3.85 3.40 30.46
C ALA A 107 4.04 4.93 30.56
N TYR A 108 3.19 5.57 31.33
CA TYR A 108 3.19 7.01 31.58
C TYR A 108 2.96 7.29 33.06
N ILE A 109 3.62 8.31 33.58
CA ILE A 109 3.43 8.83 34.93
C ILE A 109 3.20 10.33 34.82
N ASN A 110 2.09 10.84 35.31
CA ASN A 110 1.69 12.25 35.16
C ASN A 110 1.81 12.77 33.71
N GLY A 111 1.41 11.95 32.73
CA GLY A 111 1.46 12.27 31.32
C GLY A 111 2.86 12.24 30.67
N LYS A 112 3.88 11.89 31.45
CA LYS A 112 5.25 11.76 30.95
C LYS A 112 5.57 10.30 30.64
N PRO A 113 6.16 9.98 29.46
CA PRO A 113 6.51 8.62 29.11
C PRO A 113 7.62 8.07 29.99
N ASN A 114 7.35 6.93 30.62
CA ASN A 114 8.29 6.28 31.52
C ASN A 114 9.40 5.55 30.75
N ALA A 115 10.64 5.64 31.22
CA ALA A 115 11.79 5.02 30.61
C ALA A 115 11.83 3.49 30.74
N THR A 116 11.02 2.88 31.61
CA THR A 116 11.02 1.47 31.98
C THR A 116 12.41 0.91 32.35
N ILE A 117 12.47 -0.30 32.88
CA ILE A 117 13.76 -0.98 33.15
C ILE A 117 14.61 -1.21 31.90
N TYR A 118 13.98 -1.23 30.72
CA TYR A 118 14.67 -1.40 29.42
C TYR A 118 15.18 -0.07 28.87
N ASN A 119 15.00 1.05 29.57
CA ASN A 119 15.28 2.39 29.05
C ASN A 119 14.60 2.65 27.69
N TRP A 120 13.42 2.10 27.50
CA TRP A 120 12.65 2.16 26.28
C TRP A 120 11.16 2.19 26.57
N ASN A 121 10.37 2.76 25.66
CA ASN A 121 8.92 2.76 25.71
C ASN A 121 8.40 2.53 24.31
N ILE A 122 7.74 1.36 24.09
CA ILE A 122 7.27 0.94 22.78
C ILE A 122 6.23 1.91 22.22
N LEU A 123 5.38 2.51 23.06
CA LEU A 123 4.34 3.44 22.62
C LEU A 123 4.95 4.71 22.02
N GLU A 124 6.02 5.21 22.64
CA GLU A 124 6.76 6.35 22.11
C GLU A 124 7.53 5.97 20.84
N ALA A 125 8.11 4.78 20.77
CA ALA A 125 8.83 4.32 19.59
C ALA A 125 7.94 4.29 18.32
N ILE A 126 6.71 3.80 18.44
CA ILE A 126 5.75 3.74 17.31
C ILE A 126 5.10 5.07 16.97
N ASN A 127 5.09 6.03 17.91
CA ASN A 127 4.46 7.33 17.71
C ASN A 127 5.45 8.40 17.20
N ASN A 128 6.75 8.20 17.41
CA ASN A 128 7.77 9.19 17.04
C ASN A 128 8.50 8.83 15.74
N GLY A 129 7.73 8.80 14.67
CA GLY A 129 8.19 8.57 13.31
C GLY A 129 7.22 7.71 12.52
N HIS A 130 7.28 7.86 11.20
CA HIS A 130 6.46 7.06 10.30
C HIS A 130 7.11 6.95 8.91
N VAL A 131 6.72 5.91 8.20
CA VAL A 131 6.98 5.74 6.77
C VAL A 131 5.65 5.81 6.05
N SER A 132 5.54 6.67 5.04
CA SER A 132 4.40 6.72 4.13
C SER A 132 4.87 6.34 2.73
N LYS A 133 4.27 5.29 2.17
CA LYS A 133 4.55 4.80 0.81
C LYS A 133 3.32 5.02 -0.06
N LYS A 134 3.48 5.84 -1.08
CA LYS A 134 2.44 6.09 -2.07
C LYS A 134 2.81 5.41 -3.37
N HIS A 135 1.96 4.50 -3.82
CA HIS A 135 2.11 3.81 -5.10
C HIS A 135 0.99 4.24 -6.04
N ASN A 136 1.36 4.65 -7.25
CA ASN A 136 0.41 4.98 -8.30
C ASN A 136 0.77 4.15 -9.54
N THR A 137 -0.20 3.43 -10.05
CA THR A 137 -0.05 2.67 -11.30
C THR A 137 -1.10 3.13 -12.28
N LEU A 138 -0.70 3.38 -13.50
CA LEU A 138 -1.58 3.65 -14.64
C LEU A 138 -1.21 2.71 -15.77
N ASN A 139 -2.17 1.96 -16.27
CA ASN A 139 -2.07 1.15 -17.48
C ASN A 139 -3.04 1.73 -18.51
N THR A 140 -2.57 1.89 -19.73
CA THR A 140 -3.39 2.31 -20.86
C THR A 140 -3.11 1.38 -22.03
N LYS A 141 -4.15 0.73 -22.53
CA LYS A 141 -4.06 -0.16 -23.69
C LYS A 141 -4.97 0.36 -24.79
N LEU A 142 -4.37 0.61 -25.94
CA LEU A 142 -5.08 0.86 -27.20
C LEU A 142 -5.03 -0.41 -28.03
N SER A 143 -6.14 -0.80 -28.60
CA SER A 143 -6.24 -1.94 -29.51
C SER A 143 -7.00 -1.57 -30.78
N ALA A 144 -6.61 -2.17 -31.88
CA ALA A 144 -7.31 -2.07 -33.15
C ALA A 144 -7.38 -3.46 -33.79
N LYS A 145 -8.56 -3.81 -34.25
CA LYS A 145 -8.82 -5.03 -35.01
C LYS A 145 -9.41 -4.64 -36.35
N TRP A 146 -8.78 -5.08 -37.42
CA TRP A 146 -9.22 -4.84 -38.76
C TRP A 146 -9.42 -6.15 -39.53
N GLU A 147 -10.64 -6.47 -39.88
CA GLU A 147 -10.99 -7.57 -40.78
C GLU A 147 -10.83 -7.08 -42.21
N ILE A 148 -9.80 -7.59 -42.92
CA ILE A 148 -9.39 -7.07 -44.20
C ILE A 148 -10.41 -7.51 -45.29
N PRO A 149 -11.18 -6.59 -45.86
CA PRO A 149 -12.36 -6.99 -46.64
C PRO A 149 -12.07 -7.64 -48.01
N TRP A 150 -10.87 -7.40 -48.53
CA TRP A 150 -10.46 -7.99 -49.83
C TRP A 150 -9.72 -9.32 -49.69
N VAL A 151 -9.45 -9.79 -48.47
CA VAL A 151 -8.87 -11.10 -48.20
C VAL A 151 -9.70 -11.80 -47.14
N GLU A 152 -10.63 -12.66 -47.61
CA GLU A 152 -11.51 -13.39 -46.70
C GLU A 152 -10.72 -14.21 -45.66
N GLY A 153 -11.05 -14.04 -44.39
CA GLY A 153 -10.40 -14.73 -43.29
C GLY A 153 -9.15 -14.05 -42.76
N LEU A 154 -8.69 -12.94 -43.34
CA LEU A 154 -7.50 -12.20 -42.83
C LEU A 154 -7.92 -11.09 -41.88
N THR A 155 -7.30 -11.09 -40.69
CA THR A 155 -7.50 -10.07 -39.65
C THR A 155 -6.16 -9.52 -39.19
N ALA A 156 -6.03 -8.20 -39.22
CA ALA A 156 -4.91 -7.50 -38.61
C ALA A 156 -5.28 -7.00 -37.22
N ASN A 157 -4.41 -7.25 -36.23
CA ASN A 157 -4.57 -6.75 -34.87
C ASN A 157 -3.33 -5.91 -34.50
N ALA A 158 -3.58 -4.78 -33.87
CA ALA A 158 -2.56 -3.94 -33.30
C ALA A 158 -2.91 -3.66 -31.84
N MET A 159 -1.94 -3.74 -30.98
CA MET A 159 -2.09 -3.40 -29.56
C MET A 159 -0.90 -2.58 -29.11
N PHE A 160 -1.16 -1.43 -28.53
CA PHE A 160 -0.18 -0.61 -27.83
C PHE A 160 -0.55 -0.54 -26.37
N ASN A 161 0.34 -0.94 -25.50
CA ASN A 161 0.18 -0.85 -24.05
C ASN A 161 1.24 0.07 -23.47
N TYR A 162 0.82 1.01 -22.64
CA TYR A 162 1.68 1.89 -21.86
C TYR A 162 1.37 1.70 -20.39
N ARG A 163 2.42 1.42 -19.59
CA ARG A 163 2.34 1.32 -18.12
C ARG A 163 3.26 2.36 -17.51
N ARG A 164 2.74 3.08 -16.53
CA ARG A 164 3.50 3.95 -15.66
C ARG A 164 3.30 3.54 -14.22
N TYR A 165 4.40 3.34 -13.51
CA TYR A 165 4.46 3.09 -12.08
C TYR A 165 5.23 4.23 -11.42
N TYR A 166 4.66 4.77 -10.36
CA TYR A 166 5.25 5.84 -9.57
C TYR A 166 5.16 5.48 -8.09
N GLU A 167 6.30 5.53 -7.40
CA GLU A 167 6.42 5.32 -5.96
C GLU A 167 7.03 6.54 -5.31
N ASN A 168 6.45 6.98 -4.20
CA ASN A 168 6.96 8.02 -3.35
C ASN A 168 6.97 7.51 -1.91
N GLU A 169 8.16 7.28 -1.38
CA GLU A 169 8.36 6.93 0.02
C GLU A 169 8.83 8.16 0.79
N LYS A 170 8.13 8.48 1.89
CA LYS A 170 8.51 9.49 2.84
C LYS A 170 8.75 8.85 4.20
N GLN A 171 9.98 8.93 4.68
CA GLN A 171 10.37 8.51 6.03
C GLN A 171 10.53 9.74 6.90
N VAL A 172 9.95 9.70 8.09
CA VAL A 172 10.09 10.72 9.13
C VAL A 172 10.56 10.02 10.39
N GLY A 173 11.77 10.32 10.83
CA GLY A 173 12.27 9.94 12.13
C GLY A 173 12.17 11.13 13.09
N LYS A 174 11.83 10.87 14.34
CA LYS A 174 11.76 11.88 15.39
C LYS A 174 12.28 11.30 16.69
N GLU A 175 13.26 11.97 17.28
CA GLU A 175 13.74 11.67 18.63
C GLU A 175 12.63 11.91 19.66
N TYR A 176 12.70 11.18 20.76
CA TYR A 176 11.76 11.34 21.87
C TYR A 176 12.47 11.20 23.21
N THR A 177 11.89 11.84 24.24
CA THR A 177 12.44 11.87 25.58
C THR A 177 11.61 11.00 26.51
N LEU A 178 12.28 10.11 27.21
CA LEU A 178 11.73 9.30 28.30
C LEU A 178 12.14 9.90 29.64
N TYR A 179 11.29 9.68 30.63
CA TYR A 179 11.51 10.19 32.00
C TYR A 179 11.80 9.02 32.94
N ILE A 180 12.85 9.18 33.70
CA ILE A 180 13.24 8.22 34.75
C ILE A 180 12.63 8.72 36.05
N HIS A 181 11.82 7.87 36.65
CA HIS A 181 11.11 8.18 37.87
C HIS A 181 11.77 7.49 39.08
N GLU A 182 11.60 8.08 40.28
CA GLU A 182 12.06 7.50 41.52
C GLU A 182 11.41 6.13 41.71
N THR A 183 12.23 5.16 42.12
CA THR A 183 11.77 3.81 42.42
C THR A 183 11.86 3.56 43.93
N SER A 184 11.03 2.64 44.43
CA SER A 184 10.95 2.26 45.84
C SER A 184 10.84 0.75 46.01
N GLY A 185 10.77 0.30 47.27
CA GLY A 185 10.73 -1.12 47.62
C GLY A 185 12.11 -1.76 47.79
N GLY A 186 12.16 -2.96 48.33
CA GLY A 186 13.42 -3.65 48.68
C GLY A 186 14.35 -3.96 47.50
N HIS A 187 13.83 -3.94 46.29
CA HIS A 187 14.58 -4.16 45.03
C HIS A 187 14.46 -2.99 44.06
N ASN A 188 14.00 -1.82 44.48
CA ASN A 188 13.82 -0.62 43.66
C ASN A 188 13.03 -0.87 42.36
N HIS A 189 11.98 -1.68 42.43
CA HIS A 189 11.17 -2.07 41.25
C HIS A 189 9.74 -1.51 41.30
N ILE A 190 9.39 -0.77 42.34
CA ILE A 190 8.07 -0.18 42.50
C ILE A 190 8.15 1.29 42.08
N ILE A 191 7.34 1.68 41.12
CA ILE A 191 7.17 3.06 40.72
C ILE A 191 5.76 3.50 41.12
N ARG A 192 5.66 4.54 41.92
CA ARG A 192 4.37 5.09 42.35
C ARG A 192 3.81 6.00 41.25
N ASP A 193 2.49 6.14 41.22
CA ASP A 193 1.80 6.99 40.24
C ASP A 193 2.18 8.48 40.37
N ASP A 194 2.67 8.90 41.55
CA ASP A 194 3.12 10.26 41.88
C ASP A 194 4.64 10.40 41.92
N ALA A 195 5.38 9.37 41.51
CA ALA A 195 6.84 9.33 41.64
C ALA A 195 7.49 10.55 40.94
N PRO A 196 8.42 11.26 41.64
CA PRO A 196 9.12 12.38 41.05
C PRO A 196 10.06 11.94 39.92
N VAL A 197 10.27 12.81 38.95
CA VAL A 197 11.25 12.61 37.89
C VAL A 197 12.65 12.85 38.47
N VAL A 198 13.52 11.86 38.38
CA VAL A 198 14.93 11.93 38.82
C VAL A 198 15.93 12.04 37.66
N GLY A 199 15.45 11.85 36.43
CA GLY A 199 16.29 11.99 35.24
C GLY A 199 15.49 11.90 33.94
N THR A 200 16.19 12.12 32.83
CA THR A 200 15.61 11.98 31.47
C THR A 200 16.57 11.20 30.60
N ARG A 201 16.02 10.56 29.57
CA ARG A 201 16.76 9.87 28.53
C ARG A 201 16.18 10.18 27.17
N THR A 202 16.94 10.83 26.31
CA THR A 202 16.55 11.03 24.92
C THR A 202 16.91 9.78 24.10
N ARG A 203 15.94 9.31 23.37
CA ARG A 203 16.09 8.20 22.41
C ARG A 203 16.35 8.79 21.04
N THR A 204 17.55 8.55 20.54
CA THR A 204 18.04 9.12 19.28
C THR A 204 17.99 8.15 18.12
N GLU A 205 17.60 6.91 18.36
CA GLU A 205 17.59 5.85 17.34
C GLU A 205 16.64 6.15 16.19
N ASN A 206 15.53 6.81 16.48
CA ASN A 206 14.61 7.28 15.43
C ASN A 206 15.18 8.44 14.60
N GLY A 207 16.22 9.13 15.11
CA GLY A 207 16.81 10.32 14.49
C GLY A 207 15.83 11.51 14.42
N ASN A 208 16.33 12.62 13.88
CA ASN A 208 15.51 13.80 13.56
C ASN A 208 15.69 14.11 12.08
N PHE A 209 14.94 13.43 11.22
CA PHE A 209 15.10 13.59 9.77
C PHE A 209 13.79 13.44 9.00
N VAL A 210 13.80 13.96 7.80
CA VAL A 210 12.83 13.67 6.75
C VAL A 210 13.59 13.20 5.52
N ARG A 211 13.32 11.98 5.10
CA ARG A 211 13.85 11.41 3.85
C ARG A 211 12.71 11.19 2.87
N LYS A 212 12.97 11.50 1.61
CA LYS A 212 12.03 11.23 0.51
C LYS A 212 12.77 10.49 -0.59
N ASP A 213 12.20 9.38 -1.01
CA ASP A 213 12.69 8.58 -2.13
C ASP A 213 11.60 8.52 -3.19
N PHE A 214 12.00 8.70 -4.45
CA PHE A 214 11.11 8.64 -5.61
C PHE A 214 11.60 7.58 -6.56
N ASN A 215 10.69 6.75 -7.02
CA ASN A 215 10.96 5.78 -8.06
C ASN A 215 9.88 5.89 -9.13
N GLU A 216 10.28 6.05 -10.38
CA GLU A 216 9.36 6.08 -11.52
C GLU A 216 9.84 5.08 -12.55
N THR A 217 8.92 4.23 -12.99
CA THR A 217 9.17 3.27 -14.06
C THR A 217 8.06 3.38 -15.09
N SER A 218 8.45 3.45 -16.35
CA SER A 218 7.53 3.36 -17.48
C SER A 218 7.93 2.24 -18.41
N ALA A 219 6.93 1.59 -18.99
CA ALA A 219 7.11 0.54 -19.99
C ALA A 219 6.05 0.66 -21.06
N TYR A 220 6.41 0.31 -22.28
CA TYR A 220 5.47 0.20 -23.37
C TYR A 220 5.67 -1.13 -24.10
N THR A 221 4.59 -1.60 -24.70
CA THR A 221 4.59 -2.80 -25.52
C THR A 221 3.76 -2.53 -26.77
N LEU A 222 4.31 -2.81 -27.92
CA LEU A 222 3.61 -2.79 -29.20
C LEU A 222 3.55 -4.21 -29.74
N ASN A 223 2.33 -4.72 -29.97
CA ASN A 223 2.11 -6.00 -30.62
C ASN A 223 1.37 -5.75 -31.94
N LEU A 224 1.88 -6.32 -33.01
CA LEU A 224 1.27 -6.36 -34.33
C LEU A 224 1.11 -7.82 -34.71
N GLN A 225 -0.07 -8.21 -35.15
CA GLN A 225 -0.39 -9.59 -35.42
C GLN A 225 -1.31 -9.70 -36.64
N LEU A 226 -1.00 -10.62 -37.54
CA LEU A 226 -1.87 -11.01 -38.64
C LEU A 226 -2.40 -12.43 -38.40
N ASN A 227 -3.71 -12.60 -38.42
CA ASN A 227 -4.36 -13.88 -38.31
C ASN A 227 -5.09 -14.18 -39.61
N TYR A 228 -4.85 -15.37 -40.15
CA TYR A 228 -5.60 -15.89 -41.28
C TYR A 228 -6.36 -17.14 -40.85
N ASN A 229 -7.67 -17.15 -40.99
CA ASN A 229 -8.53 -18.30 -40.72
C ASN A 229 -9.55 -18.43 -41.82
N ARG A 230 -9.49 -19.51 -42.57
CA ARG A 230 -10.44 -19.76 -43.66
C ARG A 230 -10.72 -21.25 -43.86
N THR A 231 -11.97 -21.57 -44.09
CA THR A 231 -12.46 -22.93 -44.43
C THR A 231 -12.53 -23.11 -45.93
N PHE A 232 -11.87 -24.13 -46.45
CA PHE A 232 -11.92 -24.55 -47.84
C PHE A 232 -12.56 -25.92 -47.94
N GLY A 233 -13.83 -25.96 -48.21
CA GLY A 233 -14.60 -27.22 -48.28
C GLY A 233 -14.62 -27.92 -46.89
N LYS A 234 -13.83 -28.99 -46.74
CA LYS A 234 -13.73 -29.73 -45.47
C LYS A 234 -12.43 -29.42 -44.69
N HIS A 235 -11.64 -28.50 -45.15
CA HIS A 235 -10.32 -28.17 -44.57
C HIS A 235 -10.34 -26.77 -43.98
N ASP A 236 -9.98 -26.66 -42.70
CA ASP A 236 -9.79 -25.41 -42.01
C ASP A 236 -8.29 -25.06 -41.96
N ILE A 237 -7.96 -23.90 -42.47
CA ILE A 237 -6.58 -23.39 -42.46
C ILE A 237 -6.50 -22.19 -41.52
N GLY A 238 -5.61 -22.28 -40.51
CA GLY A 238 -5.28 -21.20 -39.60
C GLY A 238 -3.81 -20.91 -39.61
N ALA A 239 -3.43 -19.63 -39.68
CA ALA A 239 -2.05 -19.15 -39.56
C ALA A 239 -2.03 -17.85 -38.74
N MET A 240 -0.93 -17.64 -38.01
CA MET A 240 -0.71 -16.47 -37.19
C MET A 240 0.76 -16.01 -37.37
N PHE A 241 0.90 -14.71 -37.60
CA PHE A 241 2.19 -14.05 -37.77
C PHE A 241 2.33 -12.85 -36.83
#